data_0ede6c5013f8cb0e2a7ccc3612415a23
#
_entry.id   0ede6c5013f8cb0e2a7ccc3612415a23
#
_cell.length_a   1.000
_cell.length_b   1.000
_cell.length_c   1.000
_cell.angle_alpha   90.00
_cell.angle_beta   90.00
_cell.angle_gamma   90.00
#
_symmetry.space_group_name_H-M   'P 1'
#
loop_
_entity.id
_entity.type
_entity.pdbx_description
1 polymer ?
#
loop_
_entity_poly.entity_id
_entity_poly.type
_entity_poly.pdbx_seq_one_letter_code
_entity_poly.pdbx_strand_id
1 'polypeptide(L)'
;MSARETALQALIACRKNGAWSNGALKQLIARNQLDARDAALATRLCYGVVQNRGKLDFYLRQLLTGKISNLHPVVRDILHLGLYQLHEMDKIPESAAVNESVELAKKYCKGQKNAPALVNAVLRNAARTLGFWQEPVSYADRYSHPDELITLLKQSLPKGMLEPMLIADNMAPPVTIQVNTLKTTAAALTEALEAQGIDCQPHAWMKDCLVLSGLGNLERLEEFGAGHFYVQDPASKLSVQCAGLEKGWKLLVVCAAPGGKSFAAAILMESVISAMRCRATVRTQVSP
;
A
#
# COMPACT_ATOMS: atom_id res chain seq x y z
N MET A 1 2.25 15.72 -16.99
CA MET A 1 1.19 14.70 -16.89
C MET A 1 0.53 14.87 -15.53
N SER A 2 -0.79 14.67 -15.36
CA SER A 2 -1.43 14.94 -14.07
C SER A 2 -1.28 13.75 -13.09
N ALA A 3 -1.45 14.00 -11.79
CA ALA A 3 -1.47 12.97 -10.75
C ALA A 3 -2.51 11.87 -11.03
N ARG A 4 -3.72 12.25 -11.46
CA ARG A 4 -4.81 11.33 -11.79
C ARG A 4 -4.49 10.46 -12.99
N GLU A 5 -3.86 11.02 -14.00
CA GLU A 5 -3.42 10.29 -15.18
C GLU A 5 -2.33 9.28 -14.84
N THR A 6 -1.38 9.66 -13.99
CA THR A 6 -0.32 8.77 -13.50
C THR A 6 -0.90 7.60 -12.69
N ALA A 7 -1.87 7.88 -11.82
CA ALA A 7 -2.59 6.83 -11.07
C ALA A 7 -3.33 5.86 -12.01
N LEU A 8 -4.03 6.38 -13.04
CA LEU A 8 -4.70 5.53 -14.04
C LEU A 8 -3.70 4.63 -14.80
N GLN A 9 -2.57 5.18 -15.21
CA GLN A 9 -1.52 4.40 -15.89
C GLN A 9 -0.98 3.27 -14.99
N ALA A 10 -0.78 3.54 -13.71
CA ALA A 10 -0.36 2.53 -12.74
C ALA A 10 -1.42 1.41 -12.59
N LEU A 11 -2.70 1.75 -12.44
CA LEU A 11 -3.80 0.78 -12.38
C LEU A 11 -3.88 -0.08 -13.64
N ILE A 12 -3.73 0.52 -14.83
CA ILE A 12 -3.71 -0.22 -16.10
C ILE A 12 -2.51 -1.16 -16.17
N ALA A 13 -1.32 -0.74 -15.72
CA ALA A 13 -0.12 -1.57 -15.70
C ALA A 13 -0.28 -2.77 -14.74
N CYS A 14 -0.84 -2.56 -13.55
CA CYS A 14 -1.13 -3.64 -12.60
C CYS A 14 -2.08 -4.68 -13.21
N ARG A 15 -3.15 -4.22 -13.86
CA ARG A 15 -4.15 -5.11 -14.45
C ARG A 15 -3.64 -5.86 -15.67
N LYS A 16 -2.91 -5.21 -16.59
CA LYS A 16 -2.46 -5.81 -17.86
C LYS A 16 -1.23 -6.71 -17.71
N ASN A 17 -0.29 -6.29 -16.88
CA ASN A 17 1.05 -6.88 -16.83
C ASN A 17 1.32 -7.63 -15.52
N GLY A 18 0.35 -7.71 -14.59
CA GLY A 18 0.60 -8.22 -13.25
C GLY A 18 1.66 -7.41 -12.49
N ALA A 19 1.87 -6.15 -12.89
CA ALA A 19 2.90 -5.30 -12.28
C ALA A 19 2.55 -5.02 -10.81
N TRP A 20 3.58 -5.04 -9.96
CA TRP A 20 3.42 -4.63 -8.57
C TRP A 20 3.09 -3.13 -8.52
N SER A 21 2.01 -2.76 -7.83
CA SER A 21 1.51 -1.38 -7.76
C SER A 21 2.59 -0.39 -7.31
N ASN A 22 3.41 -0.76 -6.32
CA ASN A 22 4.50 0.07 -5.82
C ASN A 22 5.55 0.35 -6.92
N GLY A 23 6.06 -0.69 -7.58
CA GLY A 23 7.08 -0.56 -8.61
C GLY A 23 6.59 0.24 -9.82
N ALA A 24 5.39 -0.08 -10.32
CA ALA A 24 4.79 0.62 -11.45
C ALA A 24 4.54 2.10 -11.15
N LEU A 25 4.00 2.40 -9.97
CA LEU A 25 3.69 3.78 -9.58
C LEU A 25 4.96 4.61 -9.39
N LYS A 26 5.98 4.09 -8.69
CA LYS A 26 7.27 4.78 -8.48
C LYS A 26 7.94 5.14 -9.82
N GLN A 27 7.96 4.19 -10.76
CA GLN A 27 8.51 4.43 -12.10
C GLN A 27 7.74 5.49 -12.88
N LEU A 28 6.40 5.47 -12.80
CA LEU A 28 5.55 6.44 -13.49
C LEU A 28 5.65 7.84 -12.88
N ILE A 29 5.73 7.97 -11.56
CA ILE A 29 5.96 9.26 -10.88
C ILE A 29 7.28 9.88 -11.37
N ALA A 30 8.36 9.09 -11.38
CA ALA A 30 9.66 9.56 -11.84
C ALA A 30 9.65 9.93 -13.33
N ARG A 31 9.08 9.06 -14.19
CA ARG A 31 8.96 9.29 -15.64
C ARG A 31 8.13 10.53 -15.97
N ASN A 32 7.06 10.76 -15.25
CA ASN A 32 6.14 11.87 -15.46
C ASN A 32 6.58 13.16 -14.76
N GLN A 33 7.71 13.13 -14.04
CA GLN A 33 8.31 14.26 -13.32
C GLN A 33 7.29 14.99 -12.42
N LEU A 34 6.49 14.22 -11.67
CA LEU A 34 5.52 14.81 -10.77
C LEU A 34 6.23 15.50 -9.60
N ASP A 35 5.74 16.66 -9.21
CA ASP A 35 6.16 17.30 -7.96
C ASP A 35 5.71 16.49 -6.73
N ALA A 36 6.14 16.88 -5.55
CA ALA A 36 5.86 16.15 -4.30
C ALA A 36 4.35 16.05 -4.01
N ARG A 37 3.59 17.11 -4.31
CA ARG A 37 2.15 17.18 -4.09
C ARG A 37 1.40 16.25 -5.04
N ASP A 38 1.71 16.32 -6.32
CA ASP A 38 1.10 15.48 -7.35
C ASP A 38 1.51 14.01 -7.20
N ALA A 39 2.75 13.74 -6.79
CA ALA A 39 3.21 12.39 -6.46
C ALA A 39 2.44 11.79 -5.28
N ALA A 40 2.21 12.56 -4.22
CA ALA A 40 1.40 12.14 -3.08
C ALA A 40 -0.06 11.87 -3.48
N LEU A 41 -0.65 12.75 -4.32
CA LEU A 41 -2.02 12.54 -4.84
C LEU A 41 -2.11 11.29 -5.71
N ALA A 42 -1.18 11.09 -6.64
CA ALA A 42 -1.14 9.90 -7.50
C ALA A 42 -1.02 8.62 -6.67
N THR A 43 -0.19 8.67 -5.62
CA THR A 43 0.02 7.56 -4.69
C THR A 43 -1.26 7.23 -3.93
N ARG A 44 -1.91 8.23 -3.34
CA ARG A 44 -3.16 8.06 -2.62
C ARG A 44 -4.28 7.51 -3.52
N LEU A 45 -4.40 8.00 -4.74
CA LEU A 45 -5.39 7.54 -5.72
C LEU A 45 -5.15 6.09 -6.14
N CYS A 46 -3.91 5.75 -6.50
CA CYS A 46 -3.57 4.41 -6.96
C CYS A 46 -3.79 3.36 -5.86
N TYR A 47 -3.21 3.57 -4.67
CA TYR A 47 -3.36 2.61 -3.57
C TYR A 47 -4.78 2.59 -3.01
N GLY A 48 -5.43 3.74 -2.91
CA GLY A 48 -6.81 3.81 -2.43
C GLY A 48 -7.77 3.03 -3.31
N VAL A 49 -7.63 3.13 -4.65
CA VAL A 49 -8.44 2.33 -5.59
C VAL A 49 -8.12 0.84 -5.49
N VAL A 50 -6.84 0.47 -5.41
CA VAL A 50 -6.45 -0.96 -5.27
C VAL A 50 -7.00 -1.55 -3.98
N GLN A 51 -6.85 -0.86 -2.87
CA GLN A 51 -7.27 -1.30 -1.54
C GLN A 51 -8.79 -1.38 -1.41
N ASN A 52 -9.53 -0.42 -2.00
CA ASN A 52 -10.99 -0.34 -1.86
C ASN A 52 -11.74 -0.91 -3.07
N ARG A 53 -11.11 -1.74 -3.89
CA ARG A 53 -11.68 -2.19 -5.16
C ARG A 53 -13.02 -2.90 -5.02
N GLY A 54 -13.19 -3.77 -4.04
CA GLY A 54 -14.44 -4.48 -3.75
C GLY A 54 -15.57 -3.50 -3.36
N LYS A 55 -15.27 -2.58 -2.46
CA LYS A 55 -16.18 -1.52 -2.00
C LYS A 55 -16.60 -0.60 -3.15
N LEU A 56 -15.64 -0.19 -3.98
CA LEU A 56 -15.90 0.62 -5.17
C LEU A 56 -16.73 -0.12 -6.22
N ASP A 57 -16.50 -1.42 -6.41
CA ASP A 57 -17.35 -2.24 -7.27
C ASP A 57 -18.78 -2.37 -6.72
N PHE A 58 -18.94 -2.47 -5.41
CA PHE A 58 -20.26 -2.50 -4.77
C PHE A 58 -21.04 -1.21 -5.04
N TYR A 59 -20.43 -0.05 -4.84
CA TYR A 59 -21.05 1.22 -5.15
C TYR A 59 -21.33 1.39 -6.64
N LEU A 60 -20.40 0.97 -7.48
CA LEU A 60 -20.57 1.05 -8.93
C LEU A 60 -21.76 0.20 -9.42
N ARG A 61 -22.01 -0.99 -8.80
CA ARG A 61 -23.21 -1.79 -9.09
C ARG A 61 -24.53 -1.07 -8.80
N GLN A 62 -24.58 -0.19 -7.81
CA GLN A 62 -25.78 0.60 -7.51
C GLN A 62 -25.99 1.75 -8.51
N LEU A 63 -24.95 2.29 -9.08
CA LEU A 63 -24.96 3.46 -9.96
C LEU A 63 -25.17 3.11 -11.44
N LEU A 64 -24.89 1.86 -11.82
CA LEU A 64 -25.03 1.38 -13.19
C LEU A 64 -26.40 0.78 -13.46
N THR A 65 -26.93 1.01 -14.65
CA THR A 65 -28.12 0.31 -15.15
C THR A 65 -27.81 -1.08 -15.69
N GLY A 66 -26.54 -1.37 -16.00
CA GLY A 66 -26.05 -2.62 -16.56
C GLY A 66 -25.05 -3.33 -15.64
N LYS A 67 -24.59 -4.52 -16.07
CA LYS A 67 -23.61 -5.31 -15.30
C LYS A 67 -22.21 -4.67 -15.39
N ILE A 68 -21.51 -4.61 -14.27
CA ILE A 68 -20.13 -4.11 -14.18
C ILE A 68 -19.17 -4.92 -15.07
N SER A 69 -19.43 -6.21 -15.30
CA SER A 69 -18.65 -7.07 -16.18
C SER A 69 -18.66 -6.62 -17.64
N ASN A 70 -19.65 -5.84 -18.06
CA ASN A 70 -19.77 -5.33 -19.43
C ASN A 70 -18.98 -4.03 -19.65
N LEU A 71 -18.44 -3.44 -18.59
CA LEU A 71 -17.61 -2.25 -18.70
C LEU A 71 -16.25 -2.58 -19.33
N HIS A 72 -15.84 -1.73 -20.26
CA HIS A 72 -14.45 -1.78 -20.71
C HIS A 72 -13.51 -1.58 -19.49
N PRO A 73 -12.46 -2.39 -19.32
CA PRO A 73 -11.63 -2.37 -18.12
C PRO A 73 -11.03 -1.00 -17.76
N VAL A 74 -10.65 -0.20 -18.77
CA VAL A 74 -10.13 1.16 -18.52
C VAL A 74 -11.24 2.11 -18.06
N VAL A 75 -12.47 1.95 -18.55
CA VAL A 75 -13.63 2.73 -18.09
C VAL A 75 -13.91 2.42 -16.62
N ARG A 76 -13.84 1.14 -16.23
CA ARG A 76 -13.99 0.72 -14.83
C ARG A 76 -12.90 1.32 -13.95
N ASP A 77 -11.63 1.29 -14.37
CA ASP A 77 -10.52 1.90 -13.62
C ASP A 77 -10.74 3.43 -13.43
N ILE A 78 -11.24 4.13 -14.47
CA ILE A 78 -11.56 5.57 -14.40
C ILE A 78 -12.74 5.83 -13.45
N LEU A 79 -13.78 5.01 -13.51
CA LEU A 79 -14.94 5.12 -12.60
C LEU A 79 -14.52 4.88 -11.13
N HIS A 80 -13.66 3.89 -10.88
CA HIS A 80 -13.10 3.68 -9.55
C HIS A 80 -12.32 4.89 -9.04
N LEU A 81 -11.48 5.52 -9.89
CA LEU A 81 -10.75 6.74 -9.52
C LEU A 81 -11.71 7.89 -9.19
N GLY A 82 -12.77 8.06 -9.98
CA GLY A 82 -13.78 9.07 -9.72
C GLY A 82 -14.54 8.83 -8.41
N LEU A 83 -15.05 7.61 -8.22
CA LEU A 83 -15.78 7.21 -7.01
C LEU A 83 -14.92 7.32 -5.75
N TYR A 84 -13.66 6.87 -5.81
CA TYR A 84 -12.74 7.00 -4.69
C TYR A 84 -12.53 8.46 -4.28
N GLN A 85 -12.40 9.37 -5.25
CA GLN A 85 -12.28 10.81 -4.96
C GLN A 85 -13.56 11.38 -4.34
N LEU A 86 -14.74 10.98 -4.83
CA LEU A 86 -16.01 11.45 -4.33
C LEU A 86 -16.31 10.96 -2.91
N HIS A 87 -15.93 9.71 -2.59
CA HIS A 87 -16.31 9.04 -1.34
C HIS A 87 -15.24 9.14 -0.24
N GLU A 88 -13.95 9.11 -0.60
CA GLU A 88 -12.84 8.95 0.37
C GLU A 88 -11.95 10.20 0.46
N MET A 89 -12.24 11.26 -0.30
CA MET A 89 -11.36 12.43 -0.38
C MET A 89 -12.09 13.77 -0.25
N ASP A 90 -12.44 14.15 0.98
CA ASP A 90 -13.23 15.36 1.30
C ASP A 90 -12.64 16.68 0.75
N LYS A 91 -11.33 16.72 0.52
CA LYS A 91 -10.64 17.92 0.02
C LYS A 91 -10.67 18.08 -1.50
N ILE A 92 -11.22 17.12 -2.23
CA ILE A 92 -11.35 17.20 -3.68
C ILE A 92 -12.75 17.64 -4.04
N PRO A 93 -12.91 18.78 -4.77
CA PRO A 93 -14.23 19.19 -5.24
C PRO A 93 -14.85 18.13 -6.17
N GLU A 94 -16.13 17.83 -6.00
CA GLU A 94 -16.88 16.86 -6.81
C GLU A 94 -16.77 17.16 -8.30
N SER A 95 -16.86 18.45 -8.68
CA SER A 95 -16.70 18.87 -10.07
C SER A 95 -15.35 18.53 -10.66
N ALA A 96 -14.28 18.60 -9.86
CA ALA A 96 -12.93 18.23 -10.29
C ALA A 96 -12.81 16.71 -10.47
N ALA A 97 -13.35 15.91 -9.54
CA ALA A 97 -13.37 14.45 -9.64
C ALA A 97 -14.09 13.99 -10.92
N VAL A 98 -15.25 14.59 -11.23
CA VAL A 98 -16.04 14.26 -12.42
C VAL A 98 -15.32 14.70 -13.71
N ASN A 99 -14.95 15.98 -13.80
CA ASN A 99 -14.41 16.55 -15.05
C ASN A 99 -13.09 15.88 -15.43
N GLU A 100 -12.17 15.71 -14.49
CA GLU A 100 -10.89 15.04 -14.74
C GLU A 100 -11.08 13.57 -15.17
N SER A 101 -12.05 12.85 -14.60
CA SER A 101 -12.38 11.49 -15.01
C SER A 101 -12.93 11.43 -16.45
N VAL A 102 -13.74 12.42 -16.84
CA VAL A 102 -14.22 12.53 -18.23
C VAL A 102 -13.06 12.80 -19.20
N GLU A 103 -12.14 13.68 -18.87
CA GLU A 103 -10.94 13.92 -19.69
C GLU A 103 -10.07 12.68 -19.83
N LEU A 104 -9.89 11.91 -18.75
CA LEU A 104 -9.21 10.60 -18.81
C LEU A 104 -9.94 9.63 -19.75
N ALA A 105 -11.28 9.59 -19.72
CA ALA A 105 -12.06 8.73 -20.62
C ALA A 105 -11.90 9.14 -22.10
N LYS A 106 -11.91 10.44 -22.40
CA LYS A 106 -11.62 10.94 -23.75
C LYS A 106 -10.24 10.51 -24.26
N LYS A 107 -9.23 10.56 -23.37
CA LYS A 107 -7.84 10.27 -23.73
C LYS A 107 -7.57 8.77 -23.86
N TYR A 108 -8.06 7.95 -22.93
CA TYR A 108 -7.70 6.54 -22.79
C TYR A 108 -8.71 5.54 -23.37
N CYS A 109 -9.93 5.99 -23.71
CA CYS A 109 -10.99 5.14 -24.23
C CYS A 109 -11.38 5.48 -25.68
N LYS A 110 -10.42 5.83 -26.53
CA LYS A 110 -10.65 6.28 -27.94
C LYS A 110 -11.47 5.29 -28.77
N GLY A 111 -11.39 3.98 -28.51
CA GLY A 111 -12.19 2.95 -29.19
C GLY A 111 -13.62 2.80 -28.64
N GLN A 112 -13.97 3.51 -27.57
CA GLN A 112 -15.26 3.41 -26.86
C GLN A 112 -15.97 4.77 -26.94
N LYS A 113 -16.66 5.06 -28.06
CA LYS A 113 -17.27 6.36 -28.34
C LYS A 113 -18.13 6.92 -27.21
N ASN A 114 -18.85 6.05 -26.50
CA ASN A 114 -19.77 6.44 -25.42
C ASN A 114 -19.10 6.53 -24.03
N ALA A 115 -17.81 6.16 -23.89
CA ALA A 115 -17.15 6.10 -22.58
C ALA A 115 -17.13 7.45 -21.83
N PRO A 116 -16.81 8.60 -22.45
CA PRO A 116 -16.85 9.88 -21.74
C PRO A 116 -18.26 10.25 -21.24
N ALA A 117 -19.29 10.00 -22.06
CA ALA A 117 -20.68 10.25 -21.68
C ALA A 117 -21.13 9.34 -20.51
N LEU A 118 -20.77 8.06 -20.55
CA LEU A 118 -21.04 7.09 -19.48
C LEU A 118 -20.34 7.50 -18.18
N VAL A 119 -19.05 7.83 -18.24
CA VAL A 119 -18.29 8.27 -17.07
C VAL A 119 -18.91 9.53 -16.46
N ASN A 120 -19.26 10.52 -17.28
CA ASN A 120 -19.93 11.73 -16.82
C ASN A 120 -21.29 11.43 -16.15
N ALA A 121 -22.13 10.60 -16.79
CA ALA A 121 -23.45 10.26 -16.26
C ALA A 121 -23.37 9.54 -14.93
N VAL A 122 -22.50 8.52 -14.83
CA VAL A 122 -22.30 7.72 -13.60
C VAL A 122 -21.75 8.58 -12.47
N LEU A 123 -20.68 9.35 -12.70
CA LEU A 123 -20.05 10.14 -11.63
C LEU A 123 -20.88 11.35 -11.20
N ARG A 124 -21.65 11.99 -12.11
CA ARG A 124 -22.60 13.02 -11.70
C ARG A 124 -23.75 12.45 -10.90
N ASN A 125 -24.25 11.27 -11.27
CA ASN A 125 -25.25 10.57 -10.45
C ASN A 125 -24.67 10.21 -9.09
N ALA A 126 -23.44 9.69 -9.04
CA ALA A 126 -22.71 9.39 -7.82
C ALA A 126 -22.61 10.61 -6.89
N ALA A 127 -22.13 11.75 -7.38
CA ALA A 127 -22.02 12.99 -6.60
C ALA A 127 -23.37 13.44 -6.03
N ARG A 128 -24.43 13.41 -6.86
CA ARG A 128 -25.77 13.81 -6.44
C ARG A 128 -26.38 12.91 -5.38
N THR A 129 -26.03 11.63 -5.35
CA THR A 129 -26.61 10.61 -4.46
C THR A 129 -25.66 10.14 -3.37
N LEU A 130 -24.54 10.81 -3.16
CA LEU A 130 -23.45 10.38 -2.28
C LEU A 130 -23.89 10.02 -0.85
N GLY A 131 -24.81 10.77 -0.26
CA GLY A 131 -25.35 10.50 1.08
C GLY A 131 -26.41 9.40 1.16
N PHE A 132 -26.80 8.81 0.03
CA PHE A 132 -27.89 7.83 -0.05
C PHE A 132 -27.44 6.46 -0.53
N TRP A 133 -26.13 6.23 -0.68
CA TRP A 133 -25.63 4.93 -1.09
C TRP A 133 -25.81 3.91 0.03
N GLN A 134 -26.21 2.71 -0.36
CA GLN A 134 -26.25 1.59 0.58
C GLN A 134 -24.81 1.16 0.92
N GLU A 135 -24.55 0.96 2.20
CA GLU A 135 -23.28 0.44 2.64
C GLU A 135 -23.19 -1.07 2.40
N PRO A 136 -21.99 -1.60 2.06
CA PRO A 136 -21.82 -3.03 1.86
C PRO A 136 -22.01 -3.81 3.16
N VAL A 137 -22.83 -4.87 3.10
CA VAL A 137 -23.12 -5.75 4.24
C VAL A 137 -22.10 -6.88 4.31
N SER A 138 -21.65 -7.41 3.15
CA SER A 138 -20.67 -8.48 3.13
C SER A 138 -19.28 -7.98 3.54
N TYR A 139 -18.53 -8.79 4.25
CA TYR A 139 -17.14 -8.47 4.58
C TYR A 139 -16.25 -8.33 3.33
N ALA A 140 -16.51 -9.10 2.30
CA ALA A 140 -15.77 -9.04 1.06
C ALA A 140 -15.90 -7.69 0.36
N ASP A 141 -17.12 -7.16 0.23
CA ASP A 141 -17.35 -5.83 -0.34
C ASP A 141 -16.89 -4.71 0.62
N ARG A 142 -17.23 -4.80 1.92
CA ARG A 142 -16.92 -3.76 2.92
C ARG A 142 -15.44 -3.53 3.08
N TYR A 143 -14.66 -4.62 3.19
CA TYR A 143 -13.21 -4.56 3.44
C TYR A 143 -12.37 -4.88 2.19
N SER A 144 -13.02 -5.09 1.03
CA SER A 144 -12.36 -5.37 -0.26
C SER A 144 -11.43 -6.58 -0.24
N HIS A 145 -11.82 -7.63 0.47
CA HIS A 145 -11.10 -8.90 0.50
C HIS A 145 -11.84 -9.96 -0.34
N PRO A 146 -11.14 -10.88 -1.03
CA PRO A 146 -11.78 -11.98 -1.75
C PRO A 146 -12.61 -12.89 -0.82
N ASP A 147 -13.76 -13.37 -1.29
CA ASP A 147 -14.65 -14.25 -0.50
C ASP A 147 -13.94 -15.53 -0.05
N GLU A 148 -13.04 -16.07 -0.87
CA GLU A 148 -12.24 -17.24 -0.54
C GLU A 148 -11.32 -16.98 0.67
N LEU A 149 -10.68 -15.78 0.71
CA LEU A 149 -9.84 -15.37 1.82
C LEU A 149 -10.68 -15.18 3.09
N ILE A 150 -11.84 -14.52 3.01
CA ILE A 150 -12.76 -14.36 4.14
C ILE A 150 -13.16 -15.72 4.70
N THR A 151 -13.46 -16.68 3.83
CA THR A 151 -13.83 -18.04 4.24
C THR A 151 -12.68 -18.74 4.97
N LEU A 152 -11.46 -18.65 4.44
CA LEU A 152 -10.26 -19.22 5.06
C LEU A 152 -9.98 -18.59 6.43
N LEU A 153 -10.05 -17.26 6.52
CA LEU A 153 -9.82 -16.54 7.77
C LEU A 153 -10.85 -16.88 8.85
N LYS A 154 -12.13 -17.05 8.46
CA LYS A 154 -13.19 -17.51 9.39
C LYS A 154 -12.90 -18.87 10.01
N GLN A 155 -12.24 -19.77 9.28
CA GLN A 155 -11.87 -21.09 9.78
C GLN A 155 -10.61 -21.07 10.64
N SER A 156 -9.70 -20.12 10.41
CA SER A 156 -8.38 -20.08 11.03
C SER A 156 -8.30 -19.17 12.26
N LEU A 157 -9.17 -18.15 12.33
CA LEU A 157 -9.12 -17.15 13.39
C LEU A 157 -10.04 -17.52 14.56
N PRO A 158 -9.68 -17.12 15.80
CA PRO A 158 -10.58 -17.18 16.95
C PRO A 158 -11.89 -16.41 16.67
N LYS A 159 -12.98 -16.87 17.27
CA LYS A 159 -14.28 -16.23 17.15
C LYS A 159 -14.21 -14.75 17.53
N GLY A 160 -14.75 -13.89 16.68
CA GLY A 160 -14.77 -12.42 16.88
C GLY A 160 -13.53 -11.68 16.39
N MET A 161 -12.48 -12.37 15.92
CA MET A 161 -11.24 -11.73 15.46
C MET A 161 -11.24 -11.36 13.97
N LEU A 162 -12.18 -11.87 13.18
CA LEU A 162 -12.19 -11.63 11.73
C LEU A 162 -12.33 -10.14 11.39
N GLU A 163 -13.37 -9.50 11.90
CA GLU A 163 -13.64 -8.09 11.56
C GLU A 163 -12.54 -7.13 12.06
N PRO A 164 -12.04 -7.24 13.31
CA PRO A 164 -10.89 -6.48 13.76
C PRO A 164 -9.64 -6.65 12.86
N MET A 165 -9.38 -7.87 12.38
CA MET A 165 -8.27 -8.13 11.46
C MET A 165 -8.47 -7.45 10.12
N LEU A 166 -9.65 -7.55 9.50
CA LEU A 166 -9.95 -6.91 8.22
C LEU A 166 -9.90 -5.38 8.29
N ILE A 167 -10.29 -4.80 9.44
CA ILE A 167 -10.12 -3.37 9.71
C ILE A 167 -8.63 -3.03 9.77
N ALA A 168 -7.84 -3.78 10.53
CA ALA A 168 -6.41 -3.56 10.68
C ALA A 168 -5.67 -3.66 9.35
N ASP A 169 -6.02 -4.63 8.49
CA ASP A 169 -5.43 -4.82 7.16
C ASP A 169 -5.67 -3.60 6.24
N ASN A 170 -6.77 -2.88 6.45
CA ASN A 170 -7.11 -1.68 5.68
C ASN A 170 -6.55 -0.38 6.27
N MET A 171 -5.98 -0.40 7.46
CA MET A 171 -5.32 0.77 8.04
C MET A 171 -3.99 1.06 7.34
N ALA A 172 -3.62 2.34 7.28
CA ALA A 172 -2.26 2.70 6.86
C ALA A 172 -1.26 2.15 7.88
N PRO A 173 -0.29 1.31 7.46
CA PRO A 173 0.70 0.78 8.40
C PRO A 173 1.54 1.92 8.97
N PRO A 174 1.81 1.93 10.28
CA PRO A 174 2.74 2.88 10.86
C PRO A 174 4.16 2.62 10.33
N VAL A 175 4.96 3.67 10.26
CA VAL A 175 6.38 3.48 9.97
C VAL A 175 7.07 3.00 11.25
N THR A 176 7.59 1.79 11.21
CA THR A 176 8.31 1.20 12.34
C THR A 176 9.79 1.01 12.03
N ILE A 177 10.62 1.35 13.00
CA ILE A 177 12.06 1.15 12.94
C ILE A 177 12.53 0.23 14.05
N GLN A 178 13.58 -0.53 13.76
CA GLN A 178 14.25 -1.37 14.73
C GLN A 178 15.57 -0.71 15.12
N VAL A 179 15.77 -0.53 16.41
CA VAL A 179 16.99 0.04 16.95
C VAL A 179 18.16 -0.94 16.79
N ASN A 180 19.28 -0.45 16.29
CA ASN A 180 20.53 -1.22 16.27
C ASN A 180 21.20 -1.13 17.63
N THR A 181 20.87 -2.06 18.52
CA THR A 181 21.37 -2.08 19.90
C THR A 181 22.89 -2.34 20.02
N LEU A 182 23.56 -2.70 18.92
CA LEU A 182 25.02 -2.76 18.88
C LEU A 182 25.66 -1.37 18.74
N LYS A 183 24.88 -0.35 18.38
CA LYS A 183 25.39 1.01 18.11
C LYS A 183 24.78 2.09 19.01
N THR A 184 23.53 1.92 19.42
CA THR A 184 22.80 2.92 20.20
C THR A 184 21.75 2.26 21.09
N THR A 185 21.06 3.06 21.91
CA THR A 185 19.90 2.63 22.71
C THR A 185 18.63 3.25 22.17
N ALA A 186 17.46 2.65 22.49
CA ALA A 186 16.18 3.21 22.11
C ALA A 186 15.99 4.65 22.64
N ALA A 187 16.43 4.91 23.90
CA ALA A 187 16.31 6.23 24.52
C ALA A 187 17.15 7.29 23.80
N ALA A 188 18.43 7.01 23.52
CA ALA A 188 19.31 7.93 22.83
C ALA A 188 18.85 8.21 21.38
N LEU A 189 18.35 7.16 20.70
CA LEU A 189 17.80 7.31 19.34
C LEU A 189 16.52 8.15 19.35
N THR A 190 15.62 7.94 20.32
CA THR A 190 14.39 8.73 20.47
C THR A 190 14.72 10.20 20.66
N GLU A 191 15.63 10.52 21.59
CA GLU A 191 16.06 11.92 21.84
C GLU A 191 16.63 12.58 20.58
N ALA A 192 17.49 11.87 19.83
CA ALA A 192 18.08 12.39 18.60
C ALA A 192 17.04 12.64 17.47
N LEU A 193 16.04 11.78 17.34
CA LEU A 193 14.99 11.95 16.33
C LEU A 193 13.96 13.01 16.73
N GLU A 194 13.59 13.08 18.00
CA GLU A 194 12.68 14.13 18.53
C GLU A 194 13.30 15.53 18.42
N ALA A 195 14.60 15.68 18.60
CA ALA A 195 15.31 16.93 18.36
C ALA A 195 15.20 17.42 16.90
N GLN A 196 14.94 16.51 15.95
CA GLN A 196 14.69 16.81 14.54
C GLN A 196 13.19 16.96 14.20
N GLY A 197 12.30 16.94 15.21
CA GLY A 197 10.85 17.11 15.04
C GLY A 197 10.12 15.84 14.60
N ILE A 198 10.73 14.68 14.76
CA ILE A 198 10.13 13.37 14.46
C ILE A 198 9.54 12.82 15.75
N ASP A 199 8.23 12.56 15.77
CA ASP A 199 7.58 11.93 16.93
C ASP A 199 7.92 10.44 16.97
N CYS A 200 8.42 9.98 18.12
CA CYS A 200 8.90 8.64 18.37
C CYS A 200 8.13 7.99 19.52
N GLN A 201 7.40 6.91 19.23
CA GLN A 201 6.69 6.17 20.28
C GLN A 201 7.24 4.73 20.38
N PRO A 202 7.50 4.22 21.59
CA PRO A 202 7.85 2.81 21.75
C PRO A 202 6.74 1.91 21.21
N HIS A 203 7.13 0.85 20.51
CA HIS A 203 6.14 -0.12 20.03
C HIS A 203 5.52 -0.90 21.20
N ALA A 204 4.19 -1.10 21.17
CA ALA A 204 3.42 -1.59 22.32
C ALA A 204 3.91 -2.94 22.91
N TRP A 205 4.48 -3.82 22.08
CA TRP A 205 4.90 -5.17 22.51
C TRP A 205 6.28 -5.59 21.98
N MET A 206 6.87 -4.85 21.05
CA MET A 206 8.18 -5.20 20.48
C MET A 206 9.27 -4.31 21.10
N LYS A 207 10.15 -4.95 21.88
CA LYS A 207 11.31 -4.26 22.47
C LYS A 207 12.26 -3.74 21.37
N ASP A 208 12.88 -2.60 21.64
CA ASP A 208 13.82 -1.91 20.73
C ASP A 208 13.24 -1.68 19.33
N CYS A 209 11.94 -1.36 19.29
CA CYS A 209 11.17 -0.96 18.12
C CYS A 209 10.46 0.35 18.40
N LEU A 210 10.58 1.32 17.51
CA LEU A 210 9.93 2.62 17.60
C LEU A 210 8.94 2.78 16.44
N VAL A 211 7.80 3.39 16.74
CA VAL A 211 6.80 3.85 15.77
C VAL A 211 7.07 5.33 15.53
N LEU A 212 7.23 5.71 14.28
CA LEU A 212 7.57 7.08 13.89
C LEU A 212 6.40 7.77 13.20
N SER A 213 6.22 9.07 13.51
CA SER A 213 5.28 9.96 12.80
C SER A 213 5.94 11.33 12.53
N GLY A 214 5.32 12.10 11.62
CA GLY A 214 5.92 13.37 11.20
C GLY A 214 7.13 13.25 10.27
N LEU A 215 7.25 12.10 9.58
CA LEU A 215 8.43 11.75 8.81
C LEU A 215 8.53 12.50 7.48
N GLY A 216 9.73 13.00 7.17
CA GLY A 216 10.19 13.31 5.84
C GLY A 216 10.86 12.10 5.16
N ASN A 217 11.97 12.34 4.47
CA ASN A 217 12.77 11.26 3.86
C ASN A 217 13.75 10.69 4.89
N LEU A 218 13.50 9.45 5.32
CA LEU A 218 14.34 8.71 6.29
C LEU A 218 15.81 8.56 5.84
N GLU A 219 16.05 8.43 4.52
CA GLU A 219 17.40 8.27 3.97
C GLU A 219 18.29 9.51 4.17
N ARG A 220 17.70 10.65 4.55
CA ARG A 220 18.42 11.89 4.82
C ARG A 220 18.82 12.06 6.29
N LEU A 221 18.33 11.21 7.16
CA LEU A 221 18.66 11.25 8.59
C LEU A 221 20.08 10.75 8.81
N GLU A 222 20.84 11.47 9.61
CA GLU A 222 22.21 11.09 9.96
C GLU A 222 22.23 9.75 10.69
N GLU A 223 21.30 9.51 11.60
CA GLU A 223 21.13 8.26 12.35
C GLU A 223 20.86 7.06 11.46
N PHE A 224 20.13 7.25 10.32
CA PHE A 224 19.94 6.20 9.32
C PHE A 224 21.24 5.90 8.59
N GLY A 225 21.97 6.93 8.15
CA GLY A 225 23.28 6.79 7.50
C GLY A 225 24.32 6.14 8.42
N ALA A 226 24.30 6.48 9.72
CA ALA A 226 25.16 5.88 10.74
C ALA A 226 24.78 4.42 11.08
N GLY A 227 23.58 3.97 10.65
CA GLY A 227 23.06 2.63 10.92
C GLY A 227 22.64 2.43 12.37
N HIS A 228 22.14 3.47 13.04
CA HIS A 228 21.57 3.40 14.39
C HIS A 228 20.22 2.68 14.39
N PHE A 229 19.52 2.65 13.26
CA PHE A 229 18.28 1.93 13.06
C PHE A 229 18.11 1.44 11.61
N TYR A 230 17.13 0.58 11.41
CA TYR A 230 16.67 0.16 10.10
C TYR A 230 15.15 0.01 10.09
N VAL A 231 14.53 0.16 8.91
CA VAL A 231 13.08 0.06 8.75
C VAL A 231 12.68 -1.41 8.65
N GLN A 232 11.84 -1.87 9.57
CA GLN A 232 11.32 -3.23 9.54
C GLN A 232 10.02 -3.32 10.34
N ASP A 233 9.05 -4.04 9.78
CA ASP A 233 7.83 -4.42 10.47
C ASP A 233 8.11 -5.28 11.70
N PRO A 234 7.43 -5.05 12.85
CA PRO A 234 7.64 -5.81 14.09
C PRO A 234 7.41 -7.31 13.94
N ALA A 235 6.41 -7.76 13.13
CA ALA A 235 6.18 -9.17 12.89
C ALA A 235 7.35 -9.85 12.16
N SER A 236 8.02 -9.10 11.27
CA SER A 236 9.25 -9.58 10.63
C SER A 236 10.40 -9.77 11.61
N LYS A 237 10.54 -8.90 12.63
CA LYS A 237 11.52 -9.07 13.72
C LYS A 237 11.12 -10.25 14.62
N LEU A 238 9.83 -10.36 14.93
CA LEU A 238 9.31 -11.46 15.75
C LEU A 238 9.66 -12.83 15.16
N SER A 239 9.57 -12.99 13.84
CA SER A 239 9.92 -14.25 13.18
C SER A 239 11.39 -14.66 13.40
N VAL A 240 12.29 -13.68 13.54
CA VAL A 240 13.71 -13.91 13.83
C VAL A 240 13.92 -14.24 15.31
N GLN A 241 13.19 -13.55 16.21
CA GLN A 241 13.25 -13.84 17.64
C GLN A 241 12.75 -15.25 17.97
N CYS A 242 11.67 -15.70 17.29
CA CYS A 242 11.13 -17.07 17.45
C CYS A 242 12.13 -18.17 17.03
N ALA A 243 13.17 -17.84 16.27
CA ALA A 243 14.22 -18.79 15.90
C ALA A 243 15.19 -19.11 17.06
N GLY A 244 15.14 -18.35 18.18
CA GLY A 244 15.96 -18.60 19.36
C GLY A 244 17.46 -18.55 19.10
N LEU A 245 17.90 -17.60 18.27
CA LEU A 245 19.30 -17.51 17.80
C LEU A 245 20.28 -17.24 18.94
N GLU A 246 21.40 -17.94 18.93
CA GLU A 246 22.47 -17.79 19.92
C GLU A 246 23.77 -17.32 19.24
N LYS A 247 24.62 -16.66 20.04
CA LYS A 247 25.94 -16.17 19.61
C LYS A 247 26.81 -17.33 19.11
N GLY A 248 27.44 -17.14 17.97
CA GLY A 248 28.32 -18.14 17.35
C GLY A 248 27.62 -19.13 16.41
N TRP A 249 26.30 -19.09 16.31
CA TRP A 249 25.57 -19.93 15.35
C TRP A 249 25.82 -19.51 13.90
N LYS A 250 25.65 -20.44 12.98
CA LYS A 250 25.64 -20.20 11.54
C LYS A 250 24.20 -20.18 11.07
N LEU A 251 23.77 -19.05 10.49
CA LEU A 251 22.39 -18.84 10.04
C LEU A 251 22.32 -18.72 8.52
N LEU A 252 21.44 -19.50 7.90
CA LEU A 252 21.05 -19.33 6.50
C LEU A 252 19.71 -18.58 6.41
N VAL A 253 19.72 -17.40 5.80
CA VAL A 253 18.50 -16.60 5.57
C VAL A 253 18.08 -16.77 4.10
N VAL A 254 17.08 -17.62 3.84
CA VAL A 254 16.62 -17.95 2.48
C VAL A 254 15.94 -16.73 1.80
N CYS A 255 15.16 -15.94 2.57
CA CYS A 255 14.50 -14.72 2.08
C CYS A 255 15.22 -13.47 2.61
N ALA A 256 16.50 -13.29 2.24
CA ALA A 256 17.36 -12.28 2.83
C ALA A 256 17.04 -10.83 2.41
N ALA A 257 16.58 -10.61 1.19
CA ALA A 257 16.31 -9.26 0.68
C ALA A 257 15.03 -8.66 1.29
N PRO A 258 15.03 -7.37 1.64
CA PRO A 258 16.11 -6.36 1.52
C PRO A 258 17.16 -6.37 2.64
N GLY A 259 17.11 -7.30 3.60
CA GLY A 259 18.14 -7.45 4.65
C GLY A 259 17.62 -7.37 6.09
N GLY A 260 16.40 -6.90 6.32
CA GLY A 260 15.88 -6.64 7.68
C GLY A 260 15.94 -7.86 8.61
N LYS A 261 15.62 -9.07 8.13
CA LYS A 261 15.74 -10.29 8.94
C LYS A 261 17.21 -10.63 9.24
N SER A 262 18.10 -10.40 8.28
CA SER A 262 19.54 -10.61 8.47
C SER A 262 20.11 -9.63 9.49
N PHE A 263 19.70 -8.35 9.45
CA PHE A 263 20.10 -7.36 10.46
C PHE A 263 19.59 -7.72 11.84
N ALA A 264 18.30 -8.08 11.97
CA ALA A 264 17.74 -8.54 13.23
C ALA A 264 18.50 -9.73 13.81
N ALA A 265 18.85 -10.73 12.99
CA ALA A 265 19.61 -11.88 13.40
C ALA A 265 21.03 -11.51 13.85
N ALA A 266 21.73 -10.65 13.09
CA ALA A 266 23.08 -10.20 13.46
C ALA A 266 23.11 -9.46 14.79
N ILE A 267 22.12 -8.62 15.06
CA ILE A 267 22.01 -7.91 16.34
C ILE A 267 21.78 -8.92 17.48
N LEU A 268 20.89 -9.90 17.31
CA LEU A 268 20.63 -10.92 18.34
C LEU A 268 21.86 -11.82 18.59
N MET A 269 22.60 -12.14 17.56
CA MET A 269 23.79 -12.99 17.65
C MET A 269 25.06 -12.20 18.00
N GLU A 270 24.98 -10.89 18.17
CA GLU A 270 26.12 -9.97 18.36
C GLU A 270 27.24 -10.22 17.34
N SER A 271 26.88 -10.44 16.08
CA SER A 271 27.82 -10.84 15.03
C SER A 271 27.78 -9.90 13.84
N VAL A 272 28.89 -9.86 13.08
CA VAL A 272 28.97 -9.12 11.81
C VAL A 272 28.46 -10.01 10.68
N ILE A 273 27.57 -9.47 9.85
CA ILE A 273 27.09 -10.17 8.66
C ILE A 273 28.15 -10.12 7.58
N SER A 274 28.70 -11.27 7.19
CA SER A 274 29.37 -11.42 5.91
C SER A 274 28.32 -11.67 4.84
N ALA A 275 27.91 -10.63 4.11
CA ALA A 275 26.94 -10.77 3.05
C ALA A 275 27.56 -11.48 1.84
N MET A 276 27.30 -12.77 1.66
CA MET A 276 27.41 -13.40 0.35
C MET A 276 26.26 -12.88 -0.53
N ARG A 277 26.57 -12.15 -1.60
CA ARG A 277 25.63 -11.89 -2.68
C ARG A 277 25.37 -13.19 -3.44
N CYS A 278 24.38 -13.98 -3.03
CA CYS A 278 23.82 -14.99 -3.91
C CYS A 278 22.99 -14.27 -5.00
N ARG A 279 23.54 -14.17 -6.22
CA ARG A 279 22.73 -13.95 -7.42
C ARG A 279 21.93 -15.23 -7.67
N ALA A 280 20.78 -15.36 -7.10
CA ALA A 280 19.81 -16.39 -7.50
C ALA A 280 19.28 -16.02 -8.87
N THR A 281 19.83 -16.59 -9.92
CA THR A 281 19.18 -16.64 -11.22
C THR A 281 18.07 -17.69 -11.11
N VAL A 282 16.85 -17.27 -10.84
CA VAL A 282 15.68 -18.16 -10.95
C VAL A 282 15.45 -18.40 -12.44
N ARG A 283 15.98 -19.49 -12.97
CA ARG A 283 15.51 -20.06 -14.24
C ARG A 283 14.18 -20.74 -13.96
N THR A 284 13.08 -20.11 -14.29
CA THR A 284 11.81 -20.80 -14.48
C THR A 284 11.94 -21.65 -15.74
N GLN A 285 12.28 -22.93 -15.59
CA GLN A 285 11.98 -23.93 -16.62
C GLN A 285 10.48 -24.21 -16.52
N VAL A 286 9.71 -23.63 -17.41
CA VAL A 286 8.40 -24.13 -17.79
C VAL A 286 8.67 -25.18 -18.87
N SER A 287 8.60 -26.45 -18.52
CA SER A 287 8.55 -27.54 -19.51
C SER A 287 7.12 -27.70 -20.03
N PRO A 288 6.94 -28.11 -21.31
CA PRO A 288 5.71 -28.11 -22.05
C PRO A 288 4.66 -29.07 -21.51
#